data_9392d483b0c80509eae1e7b331ce9431
#
_entry.id   9392d483b0c80509eae1e7b331ce9431
#
_cell.length_a   1.000
_cell.length_b   1.000
_cell.length_c   1.000
_cell.angle_alpha   90.00
_cell.angle_beta   90.00
_cell.angle_gamma   90.00
#
_symmetry.space_group_name_H-M   'P 1'
#
loop_
_entity.id
_entity.type
_entity.pdbx_description
1 polymer ?
#
loop_
_entity_poly.entity_id
_entity_poly.type
_entity_poly.pdbx_seq_one_letter_code
_entity_poly.pdbx_strand_id
1 'polypeptide(L)'
;MAKLRTRKHKVVLSRSAGGDAGITILLVILGVFMFLPMVYAVSQSLKPLDELWMYPPRFFAKNPTPNNFRDLFMLMNTSWVPFSRYIFNTIMISVGGTFGHLFLASLCAYALAKIRFPGAQVMFKTVQTSLMFHSTITAVCSFMIMSAFHMIDTLWAVIVPAWASTLGLYLMKQFMDTNVHDTVLESARLDGAREIHIWWTIAMPMVKPAWLTLIISCFQGLWNSGSSIYIYSEQWKSFNYAIGQITAGGIKRAGASAAAMVLMMAVPIIVFVVSQSNIIETMGSSGMKD
;
A
#
# COMPACT_ATOMS: atom_id res chain seq x y z
N MET A 1 -50.38 14.94 -1.84
CA MET A 1 -49.04 14.37 -1.87
C MET A 1 -48.44 14.41 -0.48
N ALA A 2 -48.49 13.29 0.24
CA ALA A 2 -48.00 13.18 1.64
C ALA A 2 -46.49 12.85 1.60
N LYS A 3 -45.64 13.74 2.14
CA LYS A 3 -44.23 13.48 2.38
C LYS A 3 -44.06 12.40 3.45
N LEU A 4 -43.72 11.19 3.04
CA LEU A 4 -43.28 10.13 3.95
C LEU A 4 -41.94 10.55 4.59
N ARG A 5 -42.01 10.93 5.85
CA ARG A 5 -40.90 11.26 6.73
C ARG A 5 -40.25 9.95 7.15
N THR A 6 -39.17 9.52 6.45
CA THR A 6 -38.37 8.37 6.84
C THR A 6 -37.75 8.60 8.21
N ARG A 7 -38.30 7.91 9.22
CA ARG A 7 -37.80 7.88 10.60
C ARG A 7 -36.49 7.10 10.58
N LYS A 8 -35.32 7.78 10.66
CA LYS A 8 -34.04 7.12 10.90
C LYS A 8 -34.14 6.36 12.21
N HIS A 9 -34.18 5.03 12.14
CA HIS A 9 -33.99 4.18 13.30
C HIS A 9 -32.60 4.45 13.87
N LYS A 10 -32.50 5.15 15.00
CA LYS A 10 -31.29 5.16 15.81
C LYS A 10 -31.14 3.77 16.41
N VAL A 11 -30.17 3.00 15.92
CA VAL A 11 -29.72 1.79 16.61
C VAL A 11 -29.19 2.25 17.97
N VAL A 12 -29.95 2.02 19.01
CA VAL A 12 -29.53 2.28 20.39
C VAL A 12 -28.59 1.14 20.76
N LEU A 13 -27.29 1.35 20.55
CA LEU A 13 -26.25 0.49 21.09
C LEU A 13 -26.42 0.54 22.63
N SER A 14 -26.57 -0.62 23.27
CA SER A 14 -26.70 -0.82 24.70
C SER A 14 -25.38 -0.53 25.44
N ARG A 15 -24.76 0.64 25.18
CA ARG A 15 -23.54 1.09 25.82
C ARG A 15 -23.82 2.22 26.80
N SER A 16 -23.19 2.17 27.97
CA SER A 16 -23.23 3.28 28.92
C SER A 16 -22.44 4.47 28.38
N ALA A 17 -22.93 5.69 28.56
CA ALA A 17 -22.25 6.91 28.14
C ALA A 17 -20.79 7.02 28.69
N GLY A 18 -20.57 6.50 29.91
CA GLY A 18 -19.22 6.45 30.52
C GLY A 18 -18.30 5.46 29.82
N GLY A 19 -18.80 4.32 29.34
CA GLY A 19 -18.02 3.36 28.56
C GLY A 19 -17.59 3.92 27.20
N ASP A 20 -18.49 4.62 26.51
CA ASP A 20 -18.18 5.24 25.22
C ASP A 20 -17.17 6.39 25.37
N ALA A 21 -17.30 7.20 26.44
CA ALA A 21 -16.32 8.24 26.77
C ALA A 21 -14.93 7.64 27.06
N GLY A 22 -14.87 6.56 27.86
CA GLY A 22 -13.60 5.88 28.17
C GLY A 22 -12.90 5.33 26.94
N ILE A 23 -13.64 4.67 26.04
CA ILE A 23 -13.10 4.15 24.77
C ILE A 23 -12.63 5.31 23.87
N THR A 24 -13.43 6.38 23.78
CA THR A 24 -13.05 7.55 22.95
C THR A 24 -11.77 8.21 23.47
N ILE A 25 -11.62 8.41 24.77
CA ILE A 25 -10.42 8.96 25.39
C ILE A 25 -9.21 8.07 25.10
N LEU A 26 -9.36 6.75 25.27
CA LEU A 26 -8.28 5.80 24.96
C LEU A 26 -7.86 5.88 23.49
N LEU A 27 -8.82 5.90 22.56
CA LEU A 27 -8.54 6.01 21.12
C LEU A 27 -7.88 7.34 20.76
N VAL A 28 -8.26 8.45 21.38
CA VAL A 28 -7.63 9.76 21.18
C VAL A 28 -6.19 9.75 21.68
N ILE A 29 -5.93 9.20 22.86
CA ILE A 29 -4.57 9.09 23.42
C ILE A 29 -3.67 8.26 22.50
N LEU A 30 -4.17 7.09 22.08
CA LEU A 30 -3.43 6.22 21.13
C LEU A 30 -3.22 6.92 19.78
N GLY A 31 -4.23 7.62 19.27
CA GLY A 31 -4.13 8.36 18.01
C GLY A 31 -3.08 9.48 18.08
N VAL A 32 -3.08 10.27 19.15
CA VAL A 32 -2.07 11.30 19.39
C VAL A 32 -0.69 10.68 19.49
N PHE A 33 -0.54 9.60 20.25
CA PHE A 33 0.75 8.90 20.39
C PHE A 33 1.29 8.40 19.05
N MET A 34 0.44 7.80 18.21
CA MET A 34 0.81 7.32 16.86
C MET A 34 1.11 8.47 15.90
N PHE A 35 0.54 9.65 16.10
CA PHE A 35 0.77 10.82 15.26
C PHE A 35 2.07 11.58 15.61
N LEU A 36 2.55 11.47 16.85
CA LEU A 36 3.76 12.15 17.32
C LEU A 36 5.01 11.93 16.44
N PRO A 37 5.35 10.70 16.00
CA PRO A 37 6.52 10.49 15.15
C PRO A 37 6.41 11.23 13.81
N MET A 38 5.21 11.36 13.24
CA MET A 38 4.99 12.08 11.98
C MET A 38 5.22 13.59 12.18
N VAL A 39 4.66 14.16 13.23
CA VAL A 39 4.88 15.57 13.59
C VAL A 39 6.37 15.83 13.86
N TYR A 40 7.03 14.91 14.55
CA TYR A 40 8.47 14.99 14.80
C TYR A 40 9.28 14.97 13.51
N ALA A 41 8.97 14.08 12.56
CA ALA A 41 9.64 14.02 11.26
C ALA A 41 9.51 15.33 10.47
N VAL A 42 8.30 15.91 10.44
CA VAL A 42 8.07 17.24 9.83
C VAL A 42 8.85 18.34 10.58
N SER A 43 8.84 18.32 11.91
CA SER A 43 9.62 19.28 12.69
C SER A 43 11.12 19.18 12.39
N GLN A 44 11.67 17.96 12.31
CA GLN A 44 13.08 17.73 11.99
C GLN A 44 13.45 18.22 10.58
N SER A 45 12.56 18.10 9.61
CA SER A 45 12.81 18.57 8.24
C SER A 45 12.93 20.09 8.13
N LEU A 46 12.38 20.83 9.10
CA LEU A 46 12.40 22.29 9.16
C LEU A 46 13.49 22.86 10.08
N LYS A 47 14.22 22.00 10.82
CA LYS A 47 15.30 22.47 11.71
C LYS A 47 16.57 22.78 10.92
N PRO A 48 17.25 23.91 11.22
CA PRO A 48 18.60 24.14 10.72
C PRO A 48 19.58 23.12 11.29
N LEU A 49 20.73 22.94 10.64
CA LEU A 49 21.69 21.88 10.97
C LEU A 49 22.25 21.97 12.40
N ASP A 50 22.47 23.16 12.90
CA ASP A 50 22.91 23.45 14.28
C ASP A 50 21.86 23.03 15.32
N GLU A 51 20.57 23.19 15.02
CA GLU A 51 19.49 22.79 15.92
C GLU A 51 19.22 21.28 15.90
N LEU A 52 19.50 20.60 14.79
CA LEU A 52 19.35 19.14 14.67
C LEU A 52 20.25 18.36 15.65
N TRP A 53 21.43 18.90 15.97
CA TRP A 53 22.44 18.24 16.81
C TRP A 53 22.53 18.83 18.22
N MET A 54 21.63 19.76 18.57
CA MET A 54 21.61 20.35 19.90
C MET A 54 21.16 19.33 20.94
N TYR A 55 21.88 19.26 22.05
CA TYR A 55 21.49 18.45 23.21
C TYR A 55 21.00 19.32 24.35
N PRO A 56 19.88 19.03 25.03
CA PRO A 56 18.91 17.97 24.70
C PRO A 56 18.09 18.25 23.42
N PRO A 57 17.70 17.20 22.69
CA PRO A 57 16.98 17.36 21.43
C PRO A 57 15.60 17.99 21.69
N ARG A 58 15.29 19.05 20.96
CA ARG A 58 13.98 19.71 21.06
C ARG A 58 12.98 18.99 20.13
N PHE A 59 11.73 18.95 20.55
CA PHE A 59 10.67 18.36 19.71
C PHE A 59 10.35 19.27 18.52
N PHE A 60 10.11 20.57 18.75
CA PHE A 60 9.79 21.54 17.71
C PHE A 60 11.01 22.38 17.30
N ALA A 61 11.02 22.79 16.02
CA ALA A 61 12.01 23.74 15.51
C ALA A 61 11.82 25.12 16.18
N LYS A 62 12.91 25.75 16.65
CA LYS A 62 12.90 27.10 17.18
C LYS A 62 12.96 28.13 16.04
N ASN A 63 13.81 27.84 15.05
CA ASN A 63 14.00 28.69 13.88
C ASN A 63 13.68 27.85 12.59
N PRO A 64 12.38 27.63 12.26
CA PRO A 64 12.03 26.80 11.13
C PRO A 64 12.52 27.39 9.81
N THR A 65 13.24 26.60 9.03
CA THR A 65 13.79 27.00 7.73
C THR A 65 13.43 25.96 6.65
N PRO A 66 13.12 26.38 5.41
CA PRO A 66 12.92 25.46 4.28
C PRO A 66 14.25 25.03 3.62
N ASN A 67 15.39 25.47 4.13
CA ASN A 67 16.70 25.26 3.51
C ASN A 67 17.03 23.78 3.31
N ASN A 68 16.60 22.89 4.20
CA ASN A 68 16.80 21.44 4.08
C ASN A 68 16.17 20.87 2.80
N PHE A 69 15.01 21.39 2.40
CA PHE A 69 14.38 20.99 1.13
C PHE A 69 15.16 21.54 -0.07
N ARG A 70 15.64 22.78 0.00
CA ARG A 70 16.49 23.37 -1.04
C ARG A 70 17.80 22.58 -1.21
N ASP A 71 18.45 22.26 -0.10
CA ASP A 71 19.67 21.46 -0.08
C ASP A 71 19.45 20.06 -0.64
N LEU A 72 18.32 19.44 -0.31
CA LEU A 72 17.91 18.15 -0.89
C LEU A 72 17.85 18.24 -2.42
N PHE A 73 17.13 19.22 -2.95
CA PHE A 73 16.99 19.39 -4.40
C PHE A 73 18.33 19.71 -5.09
N MET A 74 19.21 20.51 -4.44
CA MET A 74 20.56 20.77 -4.95
C MET A 74 21.40 19.49 -4.98
N LEU A 75 21.41 18.72 -3.90
CA LEU A 75 22.16 17.45 -3.83
C LEU A 75 21.70 16.45 -4.89
N MET A 76 20.39 16.41 -5.16
CA MET A 76 19.83 15.48 -6.14
C MET A 76 20.05 15.93 -7.59
N ASN A 77 20.17 17.24 -7.83
CA ASN A 77 20.49 17.76 -9.17
C ASN A 77 21.97 17.64 -9.51
N THR A 78 22.84 17.52 -8.53
CA THR A 78 24.30 17.31 -8.74
C THR A 78 24.67 15.82 -8.89
N SER A 79 23.72 14.90 -8.72
CA SER A 79 23.95 13.48 -8.91
C SER A 79 24.04 13.12 -10.40
N TRP A 80 24.75 12.01 -10.72
CA TRP A 80 24.90 11.50 -12.09
C TRP A 80 23.57 11.26 -12.81
N VAL A 81 22.53 10.84 -12.06
CA VAL A 81 21.18 10.60 -12.58
C VAL A 81 20.27 11.71 -12.08
N PRO A 82 19.47 12.35 -12.95
CA PRO A 82 18.53 13.38 -12.55
C PRO A 82 17.50 12.87 -11.54
N PHE A 83 17.16 13.71 -10.57
CA PHE A 83 16.15 13.41 -9.54
C PHE A 83 14.82 12.89 -10.09
N SER A 84 14.35 13.50 -11.18
CA SER A 84 13.14 13.10 -11.87
C SER A 84 13.13 11.62 -12.28
N ARG A 85 14.30 11.05 -12.59
CA ARG A 85 14.42 9.65 -12.98
C ARG A 85 14.11 8.71 -11.82
N TYR A 86 14.63 8.98 -10.62
CA TYR A 86 14.34 8.18 -9.42
C TYR A 86 12.86 8.20 -9.05
N ILE A 87 12.22 9.39 -9.14
CA ILE A 87 10.77 9.51 -8.91
C ILE A 87 10.00 8.74 -9.97
N PHE A 88 10.33 8.91 -11.25
CA PHE A 88 9.69 8.18 -12.34
C PHE A 88 9.79 6.68 -12.16
N ASN A 89 10.97 6.15 -11.83
CA ASN A 89 11.17 4.73 -11.58
C ASN A 89 10.30 4.23 -10.42
N THR A 90 10.24 4.99 -9.32
CA THR A 90 9.42 4.62 -8.16
C THR A 90 7.94 4.63 -8.48
N ILE A 91 7.45 5.61 -9.24
CA ILE A 91 6.06 5.66 -9.70
C ILE A 91 5.76 4.47 -10.61
N MET A 92 6.64 4.18 -11.58
CA MET A 92 6.46 3.04 -12.50
C MET A 92 6.45 1.70 -11.76
N ILE A 93 7.35 1.51 -10.78
CA ILE A 93 7.39 0.30 -9.95
C ILE A 93 6.12 0.21 -9.10
N SER A 94 5.75 1.29 -8.40
CA SER A 94 4.63 1.25 -7.46
C SER A 94 3.29 1.12 -8.16
N VAL A 95 3.05 1.89 -9.22
CA VAL A 95 1.79 1.84 -9.97
C VAL A 95 1.72 0.57 -10.82
N GLY A 96 2.77 0.26 -11.58
CA GLY A 96 2.81 -0.92 -12.45
C GLY A 96 2.75 -2.23 -11.66
N GLY A 97 3.47 -2.31 -10.53
CA GLY A 97 3.43 -3.46 -9.63
C GLY A 97 2.06 -3.64 -8.98
N THR A 98 1.48 -2.56 -8.45
CA THR A 98 0.16 -2.60 -7.79
C THR A 98 -0.95 -2.95 -8.76
N PHE A 99 -0.99 -2.31 -9.93
CA PHE A 99 -2.03 -2.57 -10.94
C PHE A 99 -1.98 -4.01 -11.44
N GLY A 100 -0.80 -4.49 -11.85
CA GLY A 100 -0.65 -5.86 -12.34
C GLY A 100 -0.93 -6.90 -11.26
N HIS A 101 -0.50 -6.64 -10.00
CA HIS A 101 -0.83 -7.51 -8.88
C HIS A 101 -2.34 -7.60 -8.67
N LEU A 102 -3.04 -6.46 -8.57
CA LEU A 102 -4.48 -6.43 -8.37
C LEU A 102 -5.23 -7.17 -9.48
N PHE A 103 -4.85 -6.90 -10.73
CA PHE A 103 -5.47 -7.52 -11.90
C PHE A 103 -5.30 -9.04 -11.90
N LEU A 104 -4.07 -9.54 -11.75
CA LEU A 104 -3.79 -10.97 -11.76
C LEU A 104 -4.35 -11.68 -10.52
N ALA A 105 -4.17 -11.09 -9.33
CA ALA A 105 -4.69 -11.66 -8.09
C ALA A 105 -6.21 -11.77 -8.10
N SER A 106 -6.92 -10.76 -8.63
CA SER A 106 -8.39 -10.80 -8.68
C SER A 106 -8.92 -11.83 -9.70
N LEU A 107 -8.30 -11.95 -10.87
CA LEU A 107 -8.66 -12.97 -11.85
C LEU A 107 -8.43 -14.39 -11.32
N CYS A 108 -7.24 -14.64 -10.76
CA CYS A 108 -6.91 -15.94 -10.18
C CYS A 108 -7.79 -16.25 -8.96
N ALA A 109 -8.06 -15.27 -8.11
CA ALA A 109 -8.94 -15.44 -6.96
C ALA A 109 -10.37 -15.77 -7.37
N TYR A 110 -10.91 -15.11 -8.40
CA TYR A 110 -12.23 -15.40 -8.95
C TYR A 110 -12.32 -16.82 -9.50
N ALA A 111 -11.31 -17.22 -10.29
CA ALA A 111 -11.26 -18.57 -10.83
C ALA A 111 -11.21 -19.63 -9.72
N LEU A 112 -10.37 -19.43 -8.69
CA LEU A 112 -10.23 -20.37 -7.57
C LEU A 112 -11.42 -20.39 -6.60
N ALA A 113 -12.18 -19.28 -6.52
CA ALA A 113 -13.32 -19.15 -5.62
C ALA A 113 -14.64 -19.58 -6.25
N LYS A 114 -14.86 -19.28 -7.55
CA LYS A 114 -16.19 -19.32 -8.18
C LYS A 114 -16.30 -20.20 -9.42
N ILE A 115 -15.16 -20.68 -9.94
CA ILE A 115 -15.16 -21.59 -11.09
C ILE A 115 -14.75 -22.99 -10.60
N ARG A 116 -15.61 -23.98 -10.88
CA ARG A 116 -15.30 -25.36 -10.55
C ARG A 116 -14.46 -26.00 -11.66
N PHE A 117 -13.19 -26.25 -11.40
CA PHE A 117 -12.30 -26.97 -12.32
C PHE A 117 -11.44 -27.99 -11.56
N PRO A 118 -11.02 -29.09 -12.23
CA PRO A 118 -10.16 -30.08 -11.60
C PRO A 118 -8.81 -29.47 -11.22
N GLY A 119 -8.35 -29.70 -9.98
CA GLY A 119 -7.06 -29.16 -9.50
C GLY A 119 -7.15 -27.83 -8.75
N ALA A 120 -8.28 -27.12 -8.70
CA ALA A 120 -8.43 -25.85 -8.00
C ALA A 120 -8.00 -25.92 -6.52
N GLN A 121 -8.36 -27.01 -5.82
CA GLN A 121 -7.97 -27.23 -4.43
C GLN A 121 -6.47 -27.43 -4.26
N VAL A 122 -5.82 -28.16 -5.18
CA VAL A 122 -4.37 -28.38 -5.15
C VAL A 122 -3.64 -27.04 -5.37
N MET A 123 -4.07 -26.28 -6.38
CA MET A 123 -3.50 -24.93 -6.64
C MET A 123 -3.64 -24.02 -5.43
N PHE A 124 -4.82 -23.97 -4.81
CA PHE A 124 -5.02 -23.12 -3.65
C PHE A 124 -4.20 -23.59 -2.43
N LYS A 125 -4.09 -24.90 -2.22
CA LYS A 125 -3.23 -25.47 -1.18
C LYS A 125 -1.76 -25.13 -1.41
N THR A 126 -1.29 -25.11 -2.65
CA THR A 126 0.06 -24.66 -3.01
C THR A 126 0.27 -23.18 -2.66
N VAL A 127 -0.71 -22.32 -2.96
CA VAL A 127 -0.68 -20.91 -2.54
C VAL A 127 -0.58 -20.78 -1.02
N GLN A 128 -1.39 -21.53 -0.28
CA GLN A 128 -1.35 -21.50 1.19
C GLN A 128 0.02 -21.96 1.73
N THR A 129 0.56 -23.04 1.16
CA THR A 129 1.88 -23.56 1.56
C THR A 129 2.99 -22.56 1.24
N SER A 130 2.89 -21.85 0.11
CA SER A 130 3.90 -20.85 -0.27
C SER A 130 3.97 -19.67 0.70
N LEU A 131 2.90 -19.34 1.42
CA LEU A 131 2.90 -18.30 2.46
C LEU A 131 3.78 -18.67 3.67
N MET A 132 4.11 -19.95 3.83
CA MET A 132 4.98 -20.42 4.92
C MET A 132 6.48 -20.24 4.60
N PHE A 133 6.83 -20.00 3.33
CA PHE A 133 8.22 -19.81 2.93
C PHE A 133 8.65 -18.36 3.10
N HIS A 134 9.78 -18.17 3.77
CA HIS A 134 10.37 -16.86 3.92
C HIS A 134 11.01 -16.37 2.61
N SER A 135 10.89 -15.07 2.33
CA SER A 135 11.39 -14.45 1.10
C SER A 135 12.90 -14.65 0.85
N THR A 136 13.69 -14.81 1.91
CA THR A 136 15.13 -15.07 1.78
C THR A 136 15.43 -16.41 1.11
N ILE A 137 14.62 -17.43 1.36
CA ILE A 137 14.81 -18.76 0.74
C ILE A 137 14.48 -18.72 -0.74
N THR A 138 13.42 -17.97 -1.10
CA THR A 138 12.97 -17.85 -2.50
C THR A 138 13.83 -16.87 -3.33
N ALA A 139 14.66 -16.05 -2.69
CA ALA A 139 15.46 -15.02 -3.37
C ALA A 139 16.41 -15.59 -4.42
N VAL A 140 17.08 -16.71 -4.12
CA VAL A 140 18.02 -17.36 -5.07
C VAL A 140 17.27 -17.90 -6.29
N CYS A 141 16.15 -18.59 -6.08
CA CYS A 141 15.32 -19.10 -7.18
C CYS A 141 14.76 -17.95 -8.03
N SER A 142 14.32 -16.88 -7.38
CA SER A 142 13.84 -15.67 -8.06
C SER A 142 14.94 -15.03 -8.92
N PHE A 143 16.18 -14.96 -8.43
CA PHE A 143 17.31 -14.45 -9.20
C PHE A 143 17.56 -15.29 -10.46
N MET A 144 17.57 -16.63 -10.33
CA MET A 144 17.76 -17.52 -11.47
C MET A 144 16.66 -17.34 -12.53
N ILE A 145 15.40 -17.22 -12.11
CA ILE A 145 14.28 -17.00 -13.00
C ILE A 145 14.42 -15.64 -13.71
N MET A 146 14.70 -14.57 -12.96
CA MET A 146 14.88 -13.23 -13.52
C MET A 146 16.05 -13.17 -14.52
N SER A 147 17.14 -13.90 -14.21
CA SER A 147 18.29 -14.01 -15.12
C SER A 147 17.94 -14.72 -16.41
N ALA A 148 17.20 -15.84 -16.32
CA ALA A 148 16.78 -16.61 -17.51
C ALA A 148 15.87 -15.79 -18.44
N PHE A 149 15.04 -14.89 -17.90
CA PHE A 149 14.18 -13.99 -18.68
C PHE A 149 14.83 -12.65 -19.04
N HIS A 150 16.12 -12.46 -18.79
CA HIS A 150 16.84 -11.20 -19.04
C HIS A 150 16.19 -9.96 -18.39
N MET A 151 15.55 -10.13 -17.22
CA MET A 151 14.89 -9.05 -16.49
C MET A 151 15.85 -8.32 -15.53
N ILE A 152 17.01 -8.88 -15.24
CA ILE A 152 18.00 -8.28 -14.34
C ILE A 152 18.41 -6.91 -14.89
N ASP A 153 18.61 -5.95 -13.99
CA ASP A 153 18.94 -4.56 -14.26
C ASP A 153 17.88 -3.79 -15.07
N THR A 154 16.62 -4.15 -14.88
CA THR A 154 15.45 -3.45 -15.42
C THR A 154 14.38 -3.22 -14.35
N LEU A 155 13.43 -2.31 -14.60
CA LEU A 155 12.28 -2.11 -13.70
C LEU A 155 11.41 -3.36 -13.58
N TRP A 156 11.39 -4.22 -14.59
CA TRP A 156 10.63 -5.47 -14.61
C TRP A 156 11.10 -6.46 -13.55
N ALA A 157 12.37 -6.39 -13.15
CA ALA A 157 12.91 -7.23 -12.06
C ALA A 157 12.23 -6.96 -10.69
N VAL A 158 11.55 -5.82 -10.53
CA VAL A 158 10.79 -5.49 -9.32
C VAL A 158 9.29 -5.61 -9.56
N ILE A 159 8.81 -5.18 -10.74
CA ILE A 159 7.39 -5.15 -11.09
C ILE A 159 6.81 -6.56 -11.20
N VAL A 160 7.47 -7.47 -11.95
CA VAL A 160 6.94 -8.82 -12.21
C VAL A 160 6.85 -9.68 -10.94
N PRO A 161 7.85 -9.74 -10.06
CA PRO A 161 7.71 -10.44 -8.79
C PRO A 161 6.59 -9.89 -7.89
N ALA A 162 6.33 -8.60 -7.93
CA ALA A 162 5.23 -8.00 -7.17
C ALA A 162 3.86 -8.53 -7.61
N TRP A 163 3.69 -8.84 -8.91
CA TRP A 163 2.46 -9.45 -9.44
C TRP A 163 2.17 -10.83 -8.86
N ALA A 164 3.21 -11.57 -8.51
CA ALA A 164 3.11 -12.94 -7.98
C ALA A 164 2.92 -13.00 -6.45
N SER A 165 2.50 -11.91 -5.79
CA SER A 165 2.29 -11.90 -4.34
C SER A 165 1.18 -12.87 -3.92
N THR A 166 1.56 -13.94 -3.23
CA THR A 166 0.64 -15.00 -2.77
C THR A 166 -0.31 -14.53 -1.68
N LEU A 167 0.12 -13.59 -0.82
CA LEU A 167 -0.72 -13.03 0.24
C LEU A 167 -1.93 -12.27 -0.35
N GLY A 168 -1.70 -11.46 -1.39
CA GLY A 168 -2.77 -10.72 -2.03
C GLY A 168 -3.79 -11.64 -2.72
N LEU A 169 -3.31 -12.68 -3.42
CA LEU A 169 -4.18 -13.71 -4.00
C LEU A 169 -5.01 -14.43 -2.93
N TYR A 170 -4.39 -14.83 -1.83
CA TYR A 170 -5.05 -15.51 -0.73
C TYR A 170 -6.16 -14.63 -0.12
N LEU A 171 -5.85 -13.37 0.22
CA LEU A 171 -6.83 -12.44 0.77
C LEU A 171 -7.99 -12.18 -0.19
N MET A 172 -7.69 -11.92 -1.46
CA MET A 172 -8.71 -11.68 -2.48
C MET A 172 -9.65 -12.87 -2.62
N LYS A 173 -9.10 -14.10 -2.63
CA LYS A 173 -9.89 -15.34 -2.72
C LYS A 173 -10.80 -15.49 -1.50
N GLN A 174 -10.33 -15.23 -0.29
CA GLN A 174 -11.15 -15.30 0.92
C GLN A 174 -12.31 -14.30 0.90
N PHE A 175 -12.04 -13.07 0.45
CA PHE A 175 -13.09 -12.07 0.29
C PHE A 175 -14.12 -12.44 -0.78
N MET A 176 -13.69 -13.04 -1.89
CA MET A 176 -14.60 -13.52 -2.94
C MET A 176 -15.46 -14.69 -2.47
N ASP A 177 -14.90 -15.61 -1.70
CA ASP A 177 -15.68 -16.73 -1.11
C ASP A 177 -16.81 -16.20 -0.22
N THR A 178 -16.52 -15.19 0.61
CA THR A 178 -17.44 -14.70 1.63
C THR A 178 -18.48 -13.72 1.08
N ASN A 179 -18.06 -12.80 0.18
CA ASN A 179 -18.92 -11.67 -0.20
C ASN A 179 -19.58 -11.84 -1.57
N VAL A 180 -19.11 -12.73 -2.43
CA VAL A 180 -19.71 -12.98 -3.73
C VAL A 180 -20.63 -14.20 -3.63
N HIS A 181 -21.95 -13.97 -3.67
CA HIS A 181 -22.95 -15.04 -3.56
C HIS A 181 -23.09 -15.79 -4.89
N ASP A 182 -23.07 -17.13 -4.83
CA ASP A 182 -23.15 -17.99 -6.02
C ASP A 182 -24.48 -17.81 -6.76
N THR A 183 -25.58 -17.53 -6.04
CA THR A 183 -26.91 -17.28 -6.63
C THR A 183 -26.91 -16.09 -7.60
N VAL A 184 -26.16 -15.03 -7.32
CA VAL A 184 -26.02 -13.86 -8.21
C VAL A 184 -25.25 -14.23 -9.47
N LEU A 185 -24.19 -15.05 -9.34
CA LEU A 185 -23.39 -15.49 -10.46
C LEU A 185 -24.17 -16.45 -11.38
N GLU A 186 -24.96 -17.35 -10.78
CA GLU A 186 -25.81 -18.29 -11.52
C GLU A 186 -26.89 -17.56 -12.33
N SER A 187 -27.54 -16.54 -11.73
CA SER A 187 -28.48 -15.70 -12.46
C SER A 187 -27.83 -15.00 -13.66
N ALA A 188 -26.64 -14.43 -13.48
CA ALA A 188 -25.92 -13.77 -14.56
C ALA A 188 -25.48 -14.75 -15.68
N ARG A 189 -25.15 -16.00 -15.31
CA ARG A 189 -24.85 -17.06 -16.30
C ARG A 189 -26.10 -17.48 -17.09
N LEU A 190 -27.26 -17.54 -16.43
CA LEU A 190 -28.54 -17.82 -17.09
C LEU A 190 -28.91 -16.71 -18.09
N ASP A 191 -28.56 -15.45 -17.76
CA ASP A 191 -28.71 -14.30 -18.65
C ASP A 191 -27.69 -14.28 -19.82
N GLY A 192 -26.80 -15.29 -19.90
CA GLY A 192 -25.81 -15.44 -20.97
C GLY A 192 -24.56 -14.60 -20.82
N ALA A 193 -24.31 -14.02 -19.63
CA ALA A 193 -23.10 -13.25 -19.38
C ALA A 193 -21.83 -14.12 -19.39
N ARG A 194 -20.76 -13.62 -20.03
CA ARG A 194 -19.45 -14.29 -20.05
C ARG A 194 -18.75 -14.16 -18.69
N GLU A 195 -17.95 -15.15 -18.27
CA GLU A 195 -17.26 -15.18 -16.98
C GLU A 195 -16.40 -13.92 -16.72
N ILE A 196 -15.71 -13.39 -17.73
CA ILE A 196 -14.90 -12.19 -17.59
C ILE A 196 -15.77 -10.93 -17.35
N HIS A 197 -16.97 -10.88 -17.90
CA HIS A 197 -17.93 -9.82 -17.66
C HIS A 197 -18.50 -9.92 -16.24
N ILE A 198 -18.84 -11.14 -15.80
CA ILE A 198 -19.31 -11.42 -14.44
C ILE A 198 -18.22 -11.02 -13.43
N TRP A 199 -16.96 -11.40 -13.66
CA TRP A 199 -15.84 -11.01 -12.81
C TRP A 199 -15.73 -9.49 -12.66
N TRP A 200 -15.74 -8.75 -13.78
CA TRP A 200 -15.52 -7.30 -13.75
C TRP A 200 -16.70 -6.51 -13.21
N THR A 201 -17.93 -6.84 -13.65
CA THR A 201 -19.14 -6.06 -13.36
C THR A 201 -19.85 -6.46 -12.08
N ILE A 202 -19.70 -7.71 -11.66
CA ILE A 202 -20.42 -8.25 -10.50
C ILE A 202 -19.45 -8.54 -9.34
N ALA A 203 -18.46 -9.41 -9.57
CA ALA A 203 -17.60 -9.86 -8.49
C ALA A 203 -16.68 -8.73 -7.96
N MET A 204 -16.04 -7.94 -8.83
CA MET A 204 -15.13 -6.88 -8.41
C MET A 204 -15.79 -5.77 -7.57
N PRO A 205 -16.97 -5.25 -7.92
CA PRO A 205 -17.68 -4.31 -7.06
C PRO A 205 -18.07 -4.85 -5.69
N MET A 206 -18.45 -6.15 -5.62
CA MET A 206 -18.83 -6.79 -4.36
C MET A 206 -17.65 -6.95 -3.38
N VAL A 207 -16.42 -7.06 -3.89
CA VAL A 207 -15.19 -7.18 -3.07
C VAL A 207 -14.40 -5.87 -3.00
N LYS A 208 -15.07 -4.73 -3.19
CA LYS A 208 -14.42 -3.40 -3.19
C LYS A 208 -13.51 -3.16 -1.97
N PRO A 209 -13.86 -3.49 -0.71
CA PRO A 209 -12.96 -3.30 0.42
C PRO A 209 -11.66 -4.09 0.30
N ALA A 210 -11.73 -5.31 -0.24
CA ALA A 210 -10.56 -6.17 -0.39
C ALA A 210 -9.53 -5.59 -1.36
N TRP A 211 -9.95 -5.24 -2.57
CA TRP A 211 -9.00 -4.73 -3.56
C TRP A 211 -8.49 -3.32 -3.22
N LEU A 212 -9.24 -2.48 -2.49
CA LEU A 212 -8.73 -1.22 -1.95
C LEU A 212 -7.63 -1.46 -0.91
N THR A 213 -7.82 -2.44 -0.01
CA THR A 213 -6.80 -2.83 0.97
C THR A 213 -5.54 -3.35 0.28
N LEU A 214 -5.70 -4.16 -0.77
CA LEU A 214 -4.56 -4.66 -1.56
C LEU A 214 -3.82 -3.53 -2.29
N ILE A 215 -4.54 -2.54 -2.85
CA ILE A 215 -3.91 -1.36 -3.45
C ILE A 215 -3.02 -0.66 -2.43
N ILE A 216 -3.56 -0.35 -1.24
CA ILE A 216 -2.81 0.36 -0.21
C ILE A 216 -1.58 -0.46 0.20
N SER A 217 -1.75 -1.73 0.52
CA SER A 217 -0.66 -2.58 1.02
C SER A 217 0.43 -2.79 -0.02
N CYS A 218 0.06 -3.09 -1.27
CA CYS A 218 1.00 -3.32 -2.35
C CYS A 218 1.73 -2.03 -2.75
N PHE A 219 0.98 -0.93 -2.90
CA PHE A 219 1.56 0.37 -3.22
C PHE A 219 2.56 0.82 -2.14
N GLN A 220 2.20 0.74 -0.86
CA GLN A 220 3.11 1.11 0.23
C GLN A 220 4.36 0.23 0.26
N GLY A 221 4.21 -1.07 0.06
CA GLY A 221 5.34 -2.00 -0.01
C GLY A 221 6.32 -1.66 -1.13
N LEU A 222 5.80 -1.38 -2.32
CA LEU A 222 6.61 -1.04 -3.50
C LEU A 222 7.20 0.38 -3.41
N TRP A 223 6.45 1.34 -2.90
CA TRP A 223 6.92 2.71 -2.68
C TRP A 223 8.09 2.78 -1.71
N ASN A 224 8.02 2.00 -0.64
CA ASN A 224 9.07 1.92 0.38
C ASN A 224 10.20 0.94 0.01
N SER A 225 10.10 0.24 -1.13
CA SER A 225 11.16 -0.66 -1.57
C SER A 225 12.44 0.12 -1.88
N GLY A 226 13.53 -0.28 -1.23
CA GLY A 226 14.85 0.30 -1.43
C GLY A 226 15.50 -0.18 -2.73
N SER A 227 16.81 -0.37 -2.70
CA SER A 227 17.51 -1.00 -3.82
C SER A 227 17.11 -2.47 -3.92
N SER A 228 16.55 -2.87 -5.04
CA SER A 228 16.44 -4.27 -5.38
C SER A 228 17.83 -4.86 -5.59
N ILE A 229 18.08 -6.08 -5.11
CA ILE A 229 19.30 -6.84 -5.39
C ILE A 229 19.45 -7.17 -6.88
N TYR A 230 18.40 -6.97 -7.66
CA TYR A 230 18.35 -7.25 -9.09
C TYR A 230 18.65 -6.02 -9.97
N ILE A 231 18.82 -4.82 -9.39
CA ILE A 231 19.08 -3.57 -10.12
C ILE A 231 20.47 -3.05 -9.74
N TYR A 232 21.38 -3.01 -10.70
CA TYR A 232 22.75 -2.56 -10.54
C TYR A 232 22.96 -1.14 -11.06
N SER A 233 22.42 -0.82 -12.25
CA SER A 233 22.56 0.47 -12.88
C SER A 233 21.82 1.56 -12.13
N GLU A 234 22.49 2.67 -11.87
CA GLU A 234 21.96 3.81 -11.10
C GLU A 234 20.69 4.40 -11.73
N GLN A 235 20.60 4.39 -13.06
CA GLN A 235 19.47 4.91 -13.83
C GLN A 235 18.13 4.20 -13.57
N TRP A 236 18.14 2.97 -13.03
CA TRP A 236 16.94 2.18 -12.72
C TRP A 236 16.61 2.13 -11.24
N LYS A 237 17.43 2.73 -10.39
CA LYS A 237 17.24 2.75 -8.95
C LYS A 237 16.00 3.54 -8.54
N SER A 238 15.44 3.19 -7.38
CA SER A 238 14.26 3.84 -6.81
C SER A 238 14.62 5.11 -6.04
N PHE A 239 13.63 5.95 -5.79
CA PHE A 239 13.79 7.16 -4.97
C PHE A 239 14.22 6.83 -3.52
N ASN A 240 13.69 5.75 -2.94
CA ASN A 240 14.08 5.30 -1.61
C ASN A 240 15.57 4.92 -1.53
N TYR A 241 16.12 4.33 -2.60
CA TYR A 241 17.55 4.10 -2.70
C TYR A 241 18.34 5.42 -2.70
N ALA A 242 17.92 6.41 -3.49
CA ALA A 242 18.59 7.71 -3.54
C ALA A 242 18.59 8.41 -2.17
N ILE A 243 17.47 8.33 -1.43
CA ILE A 243 17.38 8.83 -0.06
C ILE A 243 18.36 8.09 0.86
N GLY A 244 18.46 6.77 0.73
CA GLY A 244 19.41 5.96 1.49
C GLY A 244 20.85 6.44 1.28
N GLN A 245 21.23 6.80 0.06
CA GLN A 245 22.56 7.37 -0.25
C GLN A 245 22.76 8.76 0.38
N ILE A 246 21.73 9.60 0.40
CA ILE A 246 21.80 10.91 1.07
C ILE A 246 21.99 10.72 2.57
N THR A 247 21.22 9.81 3.18
CA THR A 247 21.30 9.48 4.62
C THR A 247 22.66 8.91 4.99
N ALA A 248 23.26 8.08 4.14
CA ALA A 248 24.61 7.53 4.33
C ALA A 248 25.71 8.61 4.28
N GLY A 249 25.41 9.80 3.76
CA GLY A 249 26.34 10.94 3.74
C GLY A 249 26.60 11.60 5.09
N GLY A 250 26.02 11.09 6.17
CA GLY A 250 26.32 11.47 7.56
C GLY A 250 25.77 12.82 8.01
N ILE A 251 26.38 13.37 9.04
CA ILE A 251 25.92 14.55 9.79
C ILE A 251 25.61 15.76 8.91
N LYS A 252 26.45 16.05 7.92
CA LYS A 252 26.29 17.21 7.03
C LYS A 252 25.02 17.16 6.19
N ARG A 253 24.46 15.95 5.97
CA ARG A 253 23.26 15.73 5.15
C ARG A 253 22.02 15.42 6.00
N ALA A 254 22.10 15.52 7.32
CA ALA A 254 20.99 15.17 8.21
C ALA A 254 19.71 15.98 7.94
N GLY A 255 19.84 17.28 7.65
CA GLY A 255 18.71 18.13 7.28
C GLY A 255 18.05 17.72 5.97
N ALA A 256 18.86 17.49 4.91
CA ALA A 256 18.36 17.01 3.64
C ALA A 256 17.73 15.60 3.74
N SER A 257 18.31 14.73 4.57
CA SER A 257 17.75 13.42 4.87
C SER A 257 16.37 13.53 5.55
N ALA A 258 16.21 14.41 6.54
CA ALA A 258 14.92 14.66 7.19
C ALA A 258 13.87 15.19 6.21
N ALA A 259 14.24 16.11 5.32
CA ALA A 259 13.36 16.61 4.26
C ALA A 259 12.94 15.50 3.28
N ALA A 260 13.88 14.62 2.90
CA ALA A 260 13.62 13.49 2.03
C ALA A 260 12.65 12.48 2.66
N MET A 261 12.78 12.19 3.96
CA MET A 261 11.86 11.31 4.69
C MET A 261 10.43 11.86 4.70
N VAL A 262 10.24 13.18 4.84
CA VAL A 262 8.92 13.81 4.78
C VAL A 262 8.30 13.65 3.39
N LEU A 263 9.06 13.83 2.31
CA LEU A 263 8.56 13.60 0.94
C LEU A 263 8.17 12.14 0.72
N MET A 264 8.97 11.18 1.22
CA MET A 264 8.64 9.76 1.14
C MET A 264 7.36 9.40 1.91
N MET A 265 7.16 10.00 3.07
CA MET A 265 6.00 9.77 3.92
C MET A 265 4.71 10.37 3.31
N ALA A 266 4.82 11.52 2.63
CA ALA A 266 3.66 12.26 2.13
C ALA A 266 2.84 11.45 1.11
N VAL A 267 3.48 10.75 0.17
CA VAL A 267 2.79 10.04 -0.92
C VAL A 267 1.95 8.86 -0.41
N PRO A 268 2.45 7.92 0.41
CA PRO A 268 1.63 6.87 1.01
C PRO A 268 0.47 7.39 1.84
N ILE A 269 0.66 8.51 2.57
CA ILE A 269 -0.41 9.14 3.35
C ILE A 269 -1.51 9.66 2.43
N ILE A 270 -1.16 10.35 1.34
CA ILE A 270 -2.15 10.84 0.36
C ILE A 270 -2.92 9.67 -0.24
N VAL A 271 -2.22 8.62 -0.67
CA VAL A 271 -2.87 7.41 -1.23
C VAL A 271 -3.80 6.78 -0.19
N PHE A 272 -3.37 6.67 1.07
CA PHE A 272 -4.21 6.14 2.14
C PHE A 272 -5.45 7.00 2.37
N VAL A 273 -5.30 8.33 2.52
CA VAL A 273 -6.42 9.26 2.77
C VAL A 273 -7.45 9.23 1.65
N VAL A 274 -7.00 9.17 0.39
CA VAL A 274 -7.90 9.05 -0.76
C VAL A 274 -8.64 7.71 -0.78
N SER A 275 -7.98 6.63 -0.37
CA SER A 275 -8.55 5.27 -0.42
C SER A 275 -9.45 4.96 0.78
N GLN A 276 -9.17 5.51 1.97
CA GLN A 276 -9.86 5.15 3.23
C GLN A 276 -11.35 5.49 3.23
N SER A 277 -11.77 6.59 2.61
CA SER A 277 -13.19 7.00 2.54
C SER A 277 -14.06 5.92 1.90
N ASN A 278 -13.56 5.30 0.84
CA ASN A 278 -14.23 4.22 0.15
C ASN A 278 -14.27 2.90 0.96
N ILE A 279 -13.25 2.64 1.79
CA ILE A 279 -13.20 1.44 2.64
C ILE A 279 -14.26 1.56 3.75
N ILE A 280 -14.33 2.70 4.43
CA ILE A 280 -15.26 2.94 5.54
C ILE A 280 -16.70 2.86 5.05
N GLU A 281 -17.02 3.47 3.91
CA GLU A 281 -18.36 3.45 3.33
C GLU A 281 -18.85 2.03 3.00
N THR A 282 -17.95 1.22 2.42
CA THR A 282 -18.28 -0.17 2.05
C THR A 282 -18.37 -1.11 3.24
N MET A 283 -17.52 -0.94 4.27
CA MET A 283 -17.61 -1.74 5.50
C MET A 283 -18.87 -1.39 6.32
N GLY A 284 -19.27 -0.11 6.35
CA GLY A 284 -20.49 0.34 7.00
C GLY A 284 -21.75 -0.23 6.37
N SER A 285 -21.76 -0.45 5.06
CA SER A 285 -22.90 -1.03 4.34
C SER A 285 -22.99 -2.56 4.48
N SER A 286 -21.87 -3.25 4.69
CA SER A 286 -21.85 -4.71 4.88
C SER A 286 -22.26 -5.14 6.31
N GLY A 287 -22.01 -4.31 7.33
CA GLY A 287 -22.40 -4.56 8.71
C GLY A 287 -23.88 -4.29 9.05
N MET A 288 -24.69 -3.81 8.11
CA MET A 288 -26.13 -3.54 8.31
C MET A 288 -27.06 -4.57 7.65
N LYS A 289 -26.52 -5.73 7.24
CA LYS A 289 -27.31 -6.78 6.57
C LYS A 289 -27.64 -8.01 7.43
N ASP A 290 -27.44 -7.90 8.76
CA ASP A 290 -27.93 -8.90 9.74
C ASP A 290 -29.16 -8.39 10.48
#